data_8759aad25273d57d466467521d3a743a
#
_entry.id   8759aad25273d57d466467521d3a743a
#
_cell.length_a   1.000
_cell.length_b   1.000
_cell.length_c   1.000
_cell.angle_alpha   90.00
_cell.angle_beta   90.00
_cell.angle_gamma   90.00
#
_symmetry.space_group_name_H-M   'P 1'
#
loop_
_entity.id
_entity.type
_entity.pdbx_description
1 polymer ?
#
loop_
_entity_poly.entity_id
_entity_poly.type
_entity_poly.pdbx_seq_one_letter_code
_entity_poly.pdbx_strand_id
1 'polypeptide(L)' 'MDSQVINVAMEIILHAGEARNLATKAMSAELRGEKEESNKLLSSAKESVKKAHLCQTKVI' A
#
# COMPACT_ATOMS: atom_id res chain seq x y z
N MET A 1 -21.26 -4.13 -15.52
CA MET A 1 -19.80 -4.13 -15.33
C MET A 1 -19.35 -5.53 -14.92
N ASP A 2 -18.24 -5.99 -15.45
CA ASP A 2 -17.70 -7.31 -15.14
C ASP A 2 -17.29 -7.38 -13.66
N SER A 3 -17.72 -8.44 -12.96
CA SER A 3 -17.40 -8.64 -11.55
C SER A 3 -15.89 -8.75 -11.32
N GLN A 4 -15.14 -9.27 -12.29
CA GLN A 4 -13.69 -9.38 -12.21
C GLN A 4 -13.04 -7.98 -12.19
N VAL A 5 -13.55 -7.06 -13.00
CA VAL A 5 -13.06 -5.67 -13.02
C VAL A 5 -13.34 -4.99 -11.69
N ILE A 6 -14.51 -5.22 -11.12
CA ILE A 6 -14.88 -4.68 -9.82
C ILE A 6 -13.95 -5.21 -8.73
N ASN A 7 -13.67 -6.51 -8.73
CA ASN A 7 -12.80 -7.14 -7.75
C ASN A 7 -11.37 -6.60 -7.84
N VAL A 8 -10.84 -6.43 -9.05
CA VAL A 8 -9.50 -5.87 -9.25
C VAL A 8 -9.44 -4.42 -8.76
N ALA A 9 -10.47 -3.64 -9.07
CA ALA A 9 -10.55 -2.24 -8.60
C ALA A 9 -10.54 -2.19 -7.08
N MET A 10 -11.28 -3.07 -6.41
CA MET A 10 -11.32 -3.14 -4.96
C MET A 10 -9.96 -3.52 -4.37
N GLU A 11 -9.23 -4.44 -5.00
CA GLU A 11 -7.89 -4.81 -4.58
C GLU A 11 -6.91 -3.64 -4.68
N ILE A 12 -7.00 -2.87 -5.76
CA ILE A 12 -6.17 -1.68 -5.95
C ILE A 12 -6.41 -0.67 -4.84
N ILE A 13 -7.69 -0.42 -4.54
CA ILE A 13 -8.07 0.51 -3.48
C ILE A 13 -7.58 0.03 -2.11
N LEU A 14 -7.70 -1.27 -1.85
CA LEU A 14 -7.24 -1.87 -0.60
C LEU A 14 -5.73 -1.69 -0.42
N HIS A 15 -4.94 -2.03 -1.43
CA HIS A 15 -3.49 -1.92 -1.33
C HIS A 15 -3.02 -0.47 -1.27
N ALA A 16 -3.70 0.44 -1.97
CA ALA A 16 -3.40 1.86 -1.88
C ALA A 16 -3.70 2.40 -0.48
N GLY A 17 -4.80 1.95 0.14
CA GLY A 17 -5.14 2.30 1.51
C GLY A 17 -4.13 1.77 2.52
N GLU A 18 -3.68 0.53 2.35
CA GLU A 18 -2.64 -0.06 3.18
C GLU A 18 -1.34 0.75 3.10
N ALA A 19 -0.92 1.11 1.89
CA ALA A 19 0.29 1.89 1.67
C ALA A 19 0.19 3.25 2.38
N ARG A 20 -0.94 3.91 2.28
CA ARG A 20 -1.17 5.19 2.94
C ARG A 20 -1.10 5.08 4.45
N ASN A 21 -1.75 4.06 5.02
CA ASN A 21 -1.71 3.82 6.47
C ASN A 21 -0.30 3.53 6.96
N LEU A 22 0.43 2.70 6.24
CA LEU A 22 1.80 2.36 6.59
C LEU A 22 2.72 3.57 6.49
N ALA A 23 2.55 4.40 5.48
CA ALA A 23 3.32 5.63 5.33
C ALA A 23 3.04 6.60 6.49
N THR A 24 1.77 6.73 6.90
CA THR A 24 1.38 7.57 8.03
C THR A 24 2.02 7.08 9.33
N LYS A 25 2.00 5.76 9.55
CA LYS A 25 2.63 5.15 10.73
C LYS A 25 4.15 5.34 10.69
N ALA A 26 4.75 5.25 9.50
CA ALA A 26 6.19 5.48 9.34
C ALA A 26 6.57 6.91 9.72
N MET A 27 5.78 7.88 9.31
CA MET A 27 6.00 9.28 9.68
C MET A 27 5.92 9.46 11.18
N SER A 28 4.93 8.86 11.83
CA SER A 28 4.78 8.92 13.28
C SER A 28 5.99 8.31 13.99
N ALA A 29 6.47 7.15 13.50
CA ALA A 29 7.64 6.49 14.05
C ALA A 29 8.90 7.37 13.89
N GLU A 30 9.05 8.03 12.74
CA GLU A 30 10.17 8.93 12.49
C GLU A 30 10.16 10.10 13.47
N LEU A 31 8.99 10.68 13.72
CA LEU A 31 8.84 11.78 14.67
C LEU A 31 9.19 11.37 16.10
N ARG A 32 8.99 10.10 16.44
CA ARG A 32 9.39 9.55 17.76
C ARG A 32 10.86 9.13 17.81
N GLY A 33 11.58 9.23 16.70
CA GLY A 33 12.98 8.82 16.63
C GLY A 33 13.16 7.32 16.46
N GLU A 34 12.12 6.58 16.10
CA GLU A 34 12.16 5.13 15.91
C GLU A 34 12.48 4.79 14.46
N LYS A 35 13.72 4.98 14.06
CA LYS A 35 14.15 4.83 12.67
C LYS A 35 13.97 3.42 12.11
N GLU A 36 14.26 2.40 12.91
CA GLU A 36 14.11 1.01 12.47
C GLU A 36 12.66 0.69 12.17
N GLU A 37 11.75 1.10 13.04
CA GLU A 37 10.32 0.91 12.85
C GLU A 37 9.84 1.68 11.62
N SER A 38 10.28 2.92 11.46
CA SER A 38 9.95 3.74 10.30
C SER A 38 10.39 3.05 9.00
N ASN A 39 11.61 2.52 8.97
CA ASN A 39 12.14 1.82 7.79
C ASN A 39 11.33 0.56 7.46
N LYS A 40 10.94 -0.20 8.47
CA LYS A 40 10.08 -1.39 8.27
C LYS A 40 8.74 -1.01 7.68
N LEU A 41 8.13 0.04 8.21
CA LEU A 41 6.83 0.51 7.75
C LEU A 41 6.91 1.04 6.32
N LEU A 42 7.98 1.76 5.97
CA LEU A 42 8.20 2.24 4.61
C LEU A 42 8.41 1.09 3.63
N SER A 43 9.13 0.04 4.03
CA SER A 43 9.31 -1.15 3.20
C SER A 43 7.97 -1.83 2.94
N SER A 44 7.14 -1.95 3.96
CA SER A 44 5.80 -2.52 3.83
C SER A 44 4.90 -1.66 2.94
N ALA A 45 5.01 -0.33 3.05
CA ALA A 45 4.26 0.59 2.19
C ALA A 45 4.65 0.42 0.72
N LYS A 46 5.93 0.29 0.43
CA LYS A 46 6.44 0.04 -0.92
C LYS A 46 5.88 -1.26 -1.48
N GLU A 47 5.80 -2.29 -0.65
CA GLU A 47 5.27 -3.58 -1.05
C GLU A 47 3.78 -3.47 -1.41
N SER A 48 3.01 -2.72 -0.62
CA SER A 48 1.58 -2.50 -0.90
C SER A 48 1.36 -1.74 -2.20
N VAL A 49 2.18 -0.73 -2.47
CA VAL A 49 2.14 0.01 -3.74
C VAL A 49 2.45 -0.91 -4.91
N LYS A 50 3.45 -1.77 -4.76
CA LYS A 50 3.84 -2.74 -5.78
C LYS A 50 2.68 -3.70 -6.08
N LYS A 51 1.98 -4.18 -5.05
CA LYS A 51 0.81 -5.05 -5.21
C LYS A 51 -0.31 -4.33 -5.96
N ALA A 52 -0.54 -3.05 -5.67
CA ALA A 52 -1.54 -2.25 -6.36
C ALA A 52 -1.20 -2.13 -7.86
N HIS A 53 0.06 -1.90 -8.19
CA HIS A 53 0.51 -1.84 -9.58
C HIS A 53 0.32 -3.17 -10.30
N LEU A 54 0.62 -4.28 -9.63
CA LEU A 54 0.41 -5.61 -10.21
C LEU A 54 -1.07 -5.88 -10.48
N CYS A 55 -1.96 -5.47 -9.58
CA CYS A 55 -3.40 -5.59 -9.79
C CYS A 55 -3.85 -4.73 -10.97
N GLN A 56 -3.29 -3.54 -11.10
CA GLN A 56 -3.62 -2.63 -12.19
C GLN A 56 -3.24 -3.21 -13.55
N THR A 57 -2.12 -3.90 -13.65
CA THR A 57 -1.67 -4.51 -14.91
C THR A 57 -2.55 -5.67 -15.35
N LYS A 58 -3.27 -6.31 -14.43
CA LYS A 58 -4.19 -7.40 -14.76
C LYS A 58 -5.40 -6.93 -15.58
N VAL A 59 -5.73 -5.65 -15.51
CA VAL A 59 -6.88 -5.08 -16.20
C VAL A 59 -6.52 -4.68 -17.63
N ILE A 60 -5.28 -4.41 -17.87
CA ILE A 60 -4.76 -3.96 -19.15
C ILE A 60 -4.35 -5.17 -20.00
#